data_c1c1acd4a9c43cf1c7a134fbf679382a
#
_entry.id   c1c1acd4a9c43cf1c7a134fbf679382a
#
_cell.length_a   1.000
_cell.length_b   1.000
_cell.length_c   1.000
_cell.angle_alpha   90.00
_cell.angle_beta   90.00
_cell.angle_gamma   90.00
#
_symmetry.space_group_name_H-M   'P 1'
#
loop_
_entity.id
_entity.type
_entity.pdbx_description
1 polymer ?
#
loop_
_entity_poly.entity_id
_entity_poly.type
_entity_poly.pdbx_seq_one_letter_code
_entity_poly.pdbx_strand_id
1 'polypeptide(L)'
;HMPEDRTALVEALRYLYLAPKPDAEAAPETPAKPTRLLIVTSFFADETDAHLATLAASAKAGTLDGWEVVVKPHPYLPVVERLKNLYGGAEPPSVVDGPIGNFLTPGTVVWASNSTTVALEAAFRKLPVLVQAAEDDVDLCPLQGLPGVVNVRTVSDVAAALAAPKAPDLPPDYLALDPELPRWKERLGL
;
A
#
# COMPACT_ATOMS: atom_id res chain seq x y z
N HIS A 1 -4.58 26.78 2.80
CA HIS A 1 -3.92 26.77 4.11
C HIS A 1 -4.96 27.13 5.17
N MET A 2 -5.30 26.21 6.06
CA MET A 2 -6.16 26.55 7.21
C MET A 2 -5.33 27.21 8.29
N PRO A 3 -5.86 28.28 8.96
CA PRO A 3 -5.17 28.89 10.09
C PRO A 3 -4.94 27.88 11.22
N GLU A 4 -3.78 27.96 11.88
CA GLU A 4 -3.42 27.04 12.98
C GLU A 4 -4.39 27.07 14.16
N ASP A 5 -4.99 28.24 14.43
CA ASP A 5 -6.01 28.42 15.47
C ASP A 5 -7.34 27.71 15.19
N ARG A 6 -7.53 27.24 13.93
CA ARG A 6 -8.71 26.49 13.49
C ARG A 6 -8.43 25.01 13.22
N THR A 7 -7.23 24.55 13.54
CA THR A 7 -6.83 23.15 13.37
C THR A 7 -6.46 22.53 14.70
N ALA A 8 -6.75 21.26 14.87
CA ALA A 8 -6.32 20.50 16.01
C ALA A 8 -5.86 19.11 15.56
N LEU A 9 -4.75 18.64 16.12
CA LEU A 9 -4.32 17.26 15.96
C LEU A 9 -5.12 16.40 16.93
N VAL A 10 -5.85 15.44 16.40
CA VAL A 10 -6.62 14.46 17.15
C VAL A 10 -6.31 13.05 16.69
N GLU A 11 -6.77 12.03 17.41
CA GLU A 11 -6.54 10.65 17.03
C GLU A 11 -7.20 10.32 15.69
N ALA A 12 -6.49 9.51 14.90
CA ALA A 12 -6.89 9.08 13.57
C ALA A 12 -7.90 7.92 13.66
N LEU A 13 -9.18 8.22 13.93
CA LEU A 13 -10.23 7.25 14.22
C LEU A 13 -10.28 6.09 13.22
N ARG A 14 -10.12 6.40 11.92
CA ARG A 14 -10.13 5.39 10.85
C ARG A 14 -9.03 4.34 11.01
N TYR A 15 -7.92 4.70 11.66
CA TYR A 15 -6.71 3.89 11.74
C TYR A 15 -6.40 3.37 13.14
N LEU A 16 -7.31 3.54 14.10
CA LEU A 16 -7.10 3.06 15.48
C LEU A 16 -6.79 1.56 15.57
N TYR A 17 -7.26 0.76 14.60
CA TYR A 17 -6.94 -0.67 14.53
C TYR A 17 -5.46 -0.95 14.21
N LEU A 18 -4.69 0.06 13.79
CA LEU A 18 -3.24 -0.01 13.60
C LEU A 18 -2.46 0.32 14.88
N ALA A 19 -3.13 0.76 15.95
CA ALA A 19 -2.49 1.03 17.22
C ALA A 19 -1.72 -0.21 17.70
N PRO A 20 -0.51 -0.05 18.26
CA PRO A 20 0.23 -1.15 18.86
C PRO A 20 -0.63 -1.84 19.92
N LYS A 21 -0.79 -3.15 19.81
CA LYS A 21 -1.47 -3.93 20.85
C LYS A 21 -0.45 -4.22 21.96
N PRO A 22 -0.84 -4.06 23.24
CA PRO A 22 0.06 -4.31 24.38
C PRO A 22 0.64 -5.73 24.38
N ASP A 23 -0.12 -6.70 23.86
CA ASP A 23 0.24 -8.13 23.83
C ASP A 23 0.69 -8.60 22.44
N ALA A 24 0.98 -7.69 21.50
CA ALA A 24 1.49 -8.11 20.20
C ALA A 24 2.90 -8.66 20.40
N GLU A 25 3.10 -9.94 20.09
CA GLU A 25 4.44 -10.52 19.98
C GLU A 25 5.32 -9.59 19.13
N ALA A 26 6.50 -9.30 19.62
CA ALA A 26 7.47 -8.51 18.88
C ALA A 26 7.62 -9.10 17.48
N ALA A 27 7.52 -8.25 16.46
CA ALA A 27 7.75 -8.69 15.10
C ALA A 27 9.09 -9.43 15.03
N PRO A 28 9.21 -10.52 14.26
CA PRO A 28 10.44 -11.30 14.20
C PRO A 28 11.62 -10.36 13.90
N GLU A 29 12.69 -10.48 14.68
CA GLU A 29 13.87 -9.60 14.61
C GLU A 29 14.54 -9.59 13.24
N THR A 30 14.34 -10.64 12.45
CA THR A 30 14.87 -10.74 11.09
C THR A 30 13.69 -10.67 10.11
N PRO A 31 13.60 -9.62 9.28
CA PRO A 31 12.58 -9.57 8.25
C PRO A 31 12.75 -10.77 7.30
N ALA A 32 11.69 -11.54 7.10
CA ALA A 32 11.69 -12.59 6.10
C ALA A 32 12.02 -11.96 4.73
N LYS A 33 12.87 -12.63 3.93
CA LYS A 33 13.12 -12.19 2.55
C LYS A 33 11.76 -12.15 1.84
N PRO A 34 11.38 -11.00 1.27
CA PRO A 34 10.11 -10.89 0.58
C PRO A 34 10.02 -11.85 -0.60
N THR A 35 8.91 -12.57 -0.70
CA THR A 35 8.62 -13.52 -1.79
C THR A 35 7.28 -13.28 -2.43
N ARG A 36 6.42 -12.48 -1.79
CA ARG A 36 5.08 -12.13 -2.28
C ARG A 36 5.02 -10.68 -2.70
N LEU A 37 4.41 -10.43 -3.86
CA LEU A 37 4.08 -9.11 -4.37
C LEU A 37 2.55 -8.96 -4.38
N LEU A 38 2.04 -8.12 -3.50
CA LEU A 38 0.61 -7.80 -3.39
C LEU A 38 0.32 -6.52 -4.17
N ILE A 39 -0.42 -6.66 -5.25
CA ILE A 39 -0.92 -5.54 -6.07
C ILE A 39 -2.26 -5.09 -5.49
N VAL A 40 -2.38 -3.81 -5.11
CA VAL A 40 -3.62 -3.25 -4.58
C VAL A 40 -4.10 -2.13 -5.50
N THR A 41 -5.19 -2.38 -6.20
CA THR A 41 -5.74 -1.40 -7.16
C THR A 41 -6.73 -0.45 -6.51
N SER A 42 -6.96 0.68 -7.18
CA SER A 42 -7.90 1.70 -6.75
C SER A 42 -9.32 1.44 -7.26
N PHE A 43 -10.26 2.31 -6.89
CA PHE A 43 -11.62 2.31 -7.45
C PHE A 43 -11.72 3.15 -8.74
N PHE A 44 -10.69 3.91 -9.10
CA PHE A 44 -10.61 4.65 -10.36
C PHE A 44 -10.17 3.72 -11.49
N ALA A 45 -10.96 3.68 -12.57
CA ALA A 45 -10.72 2.75 -13.68
C ALA A 45 -9.40 3.04 -14.38
N ASP A 46 -9.14 4.30 -14.73
CA ASP A 46 -7.95 4.70 -15.47
C ASP A 46 -6.67 4.42 -14.69
N GLU A 47 -6.65 4.74 -13.40
CA GLU A 47 -5.53 4.45 -12.50
C GLU A 47 -5.30 2.94 -12.38
N THR A 48 -6.37 2.16 -12.24
CA THR A 48 -6.29 0.70 -12.18
C THR A 48 -5.78 0.11 -13.49
N ASP A 49 -6.27 0.59 -14.62
CA ASP A 49 -5.86 0.11 -15.95
C ASP A 49 -4.37 0.42 -16.22
N ALA A 50 -3.89 1.61 -15.86
CA ALA A 50 -2.47 1.97 -15.94
C ALA A 50 -1.60 1.09 -15.02
N HIS A 51 -2.04 0.84 -13.79
CA HIS A 51 -1.35 -0.03 -12.84
C HIS A 51 -1.24 -1.46 -13.36
N LEU A 52 -2.35 -2.04 -13.84
CA LEU A 52 -2.36 -3.40 -14.38
C LEU A 52 -1.56 -3.51 -15.68
N ALA A 53 -1.51 -2.46 -16.51
CA ALA A 53 -0.67 -2.43 -17.70
C ALA A 53 0.83 -2.48 -17.33
N THR A 54 1.26 -1.71 -16.32
CA THR A 54 2.64 -1.75 -15.81
C THR A 54 2.96 -3.12 -15.20
N LEU A 55 2.01 -3.73 -14.48
CA LEU A 55 2.14 -5.08 -13.94
C LEU A 55 2.35 -6.12 -15.06
N ALA A 56 1.49 -6.11 -16.07
CA ALA A 56 1.58 -7.05 -17.20
C ALA A 56 2.88 -6.86 -18.00
N ALA A 57 3.32 -5.61 -18.21
CA ALA A 57 4.60 -5.32 -18.84
C ALA A 57 5.79 -5.84 -18.01
N SER A 58 5.73 -5.69 -16.69
CA SER A 58 6.76 -6.19 -15.77
C SER A 58 6.82 -7.73 -15.77
N ALA A 59 5.67 -8.40 -15.80
CA ALA A 59 5.63 -9.85 -15.94
C ALA A 59 6.22 -10.32 -17.27
N LYS A 60 5.84 -9.69 -18.38
CA LYS A 60 6.38 -10.00 -19.71
C LYS A 60 7.90 -9.78 -19.82
N ALA A 61 8.45 -8.84 -19.07
CA ALA A 61 9.88 -8.56 -19.02
C ALA A 61 10.66 -9.51 -18.08
N GLY A 62 9.99 -10.46 -17.39
CA GLY A 62 10.62 -11.36 -16.41
C GLY A 62 10.97 -10.68 -15.07
N THR A 63 10.59 -9.42 -14.88
CA THR A 63 10.87 -8.66 -13.65
C THR A 63 10.24 -9.30 -12.40
N LEU A 64 9.17 -10.06 -12.61
CA LEU A 64 8.40 -10.68 -11.52
C LEU A 64 8.73 -12.15 -11.33
N ASP A 65 9.77 -12.68 -11.99
CA ASP A 65 10.17 -14.07 -11.88
C ASP A 65 10.58 -14.40 -10.44
N GLY A 66 10.04 -15.47 -9.90
CA GLY A 66 10.27 -15.88 -8.52
C GLY A 66 9.41 -15.20 -7.47
N TRP A 67 8.52 -14.27 -7.87
CA TRP A 67 7.55 -13.65 -6.98
C TRP A 67 6.20 -14.35 -7.03
N GLU A 68 5.59 -14.59 -5.88
CA GLU A 68 4.16 -14.91 -5.78
C GLU A 68 3.37 -13.62 -5.97
N VAL A 69 2.82 -13.40 -7.17
CA VAL A 69 2.08 -12.20 -7.50
C VAL A 69 0.59 -12.40 -7.23
N VAL A 70 0.02 -11.53 -6.41
CA VAL A 70 -1.38 -11.58 -6.00
C VAL A 70 -2.02 -10.22 -6.21
N VAL A 71 -3.20 -10.17 -6.83
CA VAL A 71 -3.94 -8.92 -7.06
C VAL A 71 -5.14 -8.84 -6.12
N LYS A 72 -5.21 -7.79 -5.35
CA LYS A 72 -6.33 -7.43 -4.49
C LYS A 72 -7.06 -6.22 -5.09
N PRO A 73 -8.14 -6.42 -5.82
CA PRO A 73 -8.89 -5.32 -6.42
C PRO A 73 -9.69 -4.55 -5.38
N HIS A 74 -10.03 -3.31 -5.73
CA HIS A 74 -11.06 -2.59 -4.99
C HIS A 74 -12.41 -3.29 -5.18
N PRO A 75 -13.25 -3.43 -4.13
CA PRO A 75 -14.52 -4.16 -4.22
C PRO A 75 -15.47 -3.69 -5.33
N TYR A 76 -15.41 -2.40 -5.67
CA TYR A 76 -16.28 -1.81 -6.72
C TYR A 76 -15.69 -1.87 -8.13
N LEU A 77 -14.46 -2.35 -8.28
CA LEU A 77 -13.81 -2.43 -9.60
C LEU A 77 -13.14 -3.81 -9.80
N PRO A 78 -13.88 -4.83 -10.25
CA PRO A 78 -13.33 -6.14 -10.53
C PRO A 78 -12.33 -6.08 -11.70
N VAL A 79 -11.23 -6.84 -11.58
CA VAL A 79 -10.09 -6.78 -12.52
C VAL A 79 -9.86 -8.07 -13.32
N VAL A 80 -10.61 -9.13 -13.08
CA VAL A 80 -10.37 -10.45 -13.68
C VAL A 80 -10.33 -10.40 -15.21
N GLU A 81 -11.33 -9.78 -15.84
CA GLU A 81 -11.38 -9.68 -17.31
C GLU A 81 -10.30 -8.72 -17.87
N ARG A 82 -9.95 -7.67 -17.12
CA ARG A 82 -8.84 -6.77 -17.47
C ARG A 82 -7.52 -7.52 -17.51
N LEU A 83 -7.25 -8.33 -16.47
CA LEU A 83 -6.04 -9.16 -16.40
C LEU A 83 -5.98 -10.17 -17.52
N LYS A 84 -7.07 -10.90 -17.80
CA LYS A 84 -7.12 -11.87 -18.92
C LYS A 84 -6.76 -11.21 -20.26
N ASN A 85 -7.31 -10.01 -20.52
CA ASN A 85 -7.04 -9.27 -21.74
C ASN A 85 -5.58 -8.82 -21.83
N LEU A 86 -4.99 -8.31 -20.74
CA LEU A 86 -3.60 -7.85 -20.70
C LEU A 86 -2.60 -9.00 -20.85
N TYR A 87 -2.91 -10.17 -20.31
CA TYR A 87 -2.01 -11.34 -20.36
C TYR A 87 -2.14 -12.15 -21.66
N GLY A 88 -3.20 -11.92 -22.47
CA GLY A 88 -3.27 -12.41 -23.85
C GLY A 88 -3.12 -13.92 -24.03
N GLY A 89 -3.59 -14.72 -23.06
CA GLY A 89 -3.50 -16.18 -23.05
C GLY A 89 -2.39 -16.75 -22.16
N ALA A 90 -1.48 -15.93 -21.64
CA ALA A 90 -0.62 -16.31 -20.53
C ALA A 90 -1.44 -16.36 -19.22
N GLU A 91 -0.95 -17.08 -18.23
CA GLU A 91 -1.62 -17.18 -16.93
C GLU A 91 -1.50 -15.84 -16.17
N PRO A 92 -2.61 -15.17 -15.86
CA PRO A 92 -2.58 -13.95 -15.07
C PRO A 92 -2.34 -14.26 -13.58
N PRO A 93 -1.88 -13.28 -12.79
CA PRO A 93 -1.75 -13.45 -11.34
C PRO A 93 -3.11 -13.75 -10.69
N SER A 94 -3.07 -14.44 -9.55
CA SER A 94 -4.27 -14.77 -8.79
C SER A 94 -4.93 -13.50 -8.24
N VAL A 95 -6.26 -13.45 -8.32
CA VAL A 95 -7.09 -12.39 -7.75
C VAL A 95 -7.68 -12.87 -6.44
N VAL A 96 -7.51 -12.08 -5.39
CA VAL A 96 -7.98 -12.41 -4.04
C VAL A 96 -9.05 -11.46 -3.55
N ASP A 97 -9.91 -11.96 -2.67
CA ASP A 97 -10.96 -11.20 -2.01
C ASP A 97 -10.85 -11.29 -0.49
N GLY A 98 -11.55 -10.40 0.22
CA GLY A 98 -11.57 -10.35 1.69
C GLY A 98 -10.86 -9.11 2.26
N PRO A 99 -10.76 -9.00 3.60
CA PRO A 99 -10.14 -7.86 4.27
C PRO A 99 -8.65 -7.75 3.92
N ILE A 100 -8.20 -6.53 3.63
CA ILE A 100 -6.80 -6.25 3.24
C ILE A 100 -5.80 -6.71 4.31
N GLY A 101 -6.16 -6.61 5.58
CA GLY A 101 -5.32 -7.02 6.70
C GLY A 101 -4.85 -8.48 6.66
N ASN A 102 -5.59 -9.36 5.97
CA ASN A 102 -5.23 -10.78 5.81
C ASN A 102 -4.05 -10.98 4.84
N PHE A 103 -3.77 -9.99 4.01
CA PHE A 103 -2.74 -10.04 2.97
C PHE A 103 -1.49 -9.23 3.33
N LEU A 104 -1.59 -8.33 4.31
CA LEU A 104 -0.47 -7.53 4.81
C LEU A 104 0.34 -8.34 5.85
N THR A 105 1.04 -9.37 5.39
CA THR A 105 1.81 -10.31 6.22
C THR A 105 3.32 -10.16 6.02
N PRO A 106 4.17 -10.57 6.98
CA PRO A 106 5.61 -10.56 6.80
C PRO A 106 6.03 -11.28 5.51
N GLY A 107 7.02 -10.75 4.80
CA GLY A 107 7.48 -11.28 3.52
C GLY A 107 6.68 -10.79 2.31
N THR A 108 5.73 -9.86 2.49
CA THR A 108 4.98 -9.22 1.42
C THR A 108 5.58 -7.86 1.07
N VAL A 109 5.76 -7.60 -0.22
CA VAL A 109 5.93 -6.25 -0.78
C VAL A 109 4.56 -5.80 -1.28
N VAL A 110 4.16 -4.59 -0.94
CA VAL A 110 2.88 -4.01 -1.38
C VAL A 110 3.12 -3.03 -2.51
N TRP A 111 2.51 -3.27 -3.66
CA TRP A 111 2.48 -2.32 -4.77
C TRP A 111 1.08 -1.75 -4.88
N ALA A 112 0.91 -0.56 -4.39
CA ALA A 112 -0.38 0.10 -4.24
C ALA A 112 -0.62 1.11 -5.37
N SER A 113 -1.86 1.28 -5.77
CA SER A 113 -2.27 2.43 -6.58
C SER A 113 -2.12 3.73 -5.79
N ASN A 114 -1.90 4.85 -6.49
CA ASN A 114 -1.63 6.17 -5.90
C ASN A 114 -2.72 6.65 -4.92
N SER A 115 -3.99 6.39 -5.23
CA SER A 115 -5.14 6.87 -4.44
C SER A 115 -5.54 5.95 -3.27
N THR A 116 -4.85 4.82 -3.06
CA THR A 116 -5.23 3.88 -2.01
C THR A 116 -4.52 4.14 -0.67
N THR A 117 -5.28 4.05 0.41
CA THR A 117 -4.74 4.17 1.78
C THR A 117 -4.03 2.90 2.28
N VAL A 118 -4.06 1.82 1.50
CA VAL A 118 -3.38 0.56 1.87
C VAL A 118 -1.86 0.73 1.97
N ALA A 119 -1.29 1.66 1.21
CA ALA A 119 0.12 2.03 1.35
C ALA A 119 0.47 2.41 2.79
N LEU A 120 -0.39 3.20 3.45
CA LEU A 120 -0.22 3.60 4.84
C LEU A 120 -0.32 2.40 5.79
N GLU A 121 -1.31 1.53 5.60
CA GLU A 121 -1.47 0.32 6.42
C GLU A 121 -0.26 -0.62 6.31
N ALA A 122 0.28 -0.77 5.11
CA ALA A 122 1.48 -1.55 4.85
C ALA A 122 2.71 -0.94 5.56
N ALA A 123 2.88 0.38 5.47
CA ALA A 123 3.97 1.10 6.13
C ALA A 123 3.93 0.95 7.66
N PHE A 124 2.74 1.06 8.28
CA PHE A 124 2.58 0.79 9.71
C PHE A 124 2.94 -0.63 10.13
N ARG A 125 2.80 -1.60 9.22
CA ARG A 125 3.23 -2.99 9.42
C ARG A 125 4.69 -3.24 9.02
N LYS A 126 5.45 -2.19 8.72
CA LYS A 126 6.85 -2.24 8.29
C LYS A 126 7.06 -3.11 7.04
N LEU A 127 6.06 -3.13 6.14
CA LEU A 127 6.16 -3.80 4.85
C LEU A 127 6.74 -2.84 3.80
N PRO A 128 7.56 -3.32 2.86
CA PRO A 128 7.99 -2.51 1.72
C PRO A 128 6.80 -2.05 0.87
N VAL A 129 6.84 -0.79 0.43
CA VAL A 129 5.76 -0.16 -0.33
C VAL A 129 6.29 0.44 -1.62
N LEU A 130 5.69 0.02 -2.73
CA LEU A 130 5.76 0.66 -4.03
C LEU A 130 4.42 1.36 -4.28
N VAL A 131 4.46 2.54 -4.87
CA VAL A 131 3.28 3.29 -5.27
C VAL A 131 3.29 3.47 -6.79
N GLN A 132 2.23 3.01 -7.46
CA GLN A 132 2.04 3.27 -8.87
C GLN A 132 1.77 4.77 -9.06
N ALA A 133 2.72 5.49 -9.61
CA ALA A 133 2.56 6.91 -9.89
C ALA A 133 1.86 7.11 -11.23
N ALA A 134 0.91 8.03 -11.28
CA ALA A 134 0.33 8.51 -12.51
C ALA A 134 1.22 9.59 -13.15
N GLU A 135 1.24 9.68 -14.49
CA GLU A 135 2.11 10.65 -15.19
C GLU A 135 1.66 12.09 -14.97
N ASP A 136 0.35 12.33 -14.97
CA ASP A 136 -0.24 13.67 -14.98
C ASP A 136 -1.19 13.94 -13.79
N ASP A 137 -1.31 13.01 -12.85
CA ASP A 137 -2.24 13.14 -11.74
C ASP A 137 -1.59 13.72 -10.48
N VAL A 138 -2.42 14.32 -9.66
CA VAL A 138 -2.05 14.74 -8.32
C VAL A 138 -1.65 13.52 -7.50
N ASP A 139 -0.50 13.58 -6.85
CA ASP A 139 -0.09 12.53 -5.93
C ASP A 139 -1.02 12.53 -4.70
N LEU A 140 -1.84 11.49 -4.61
CA LEU A 140 -2.80 11.27 -3.52
C LEU A 140 -2.28 10.29 -2.46
N CYS A 141 -1.05 9.79 -2.64
CA CYS A 141 -0.48 8.84 -1.70
C CYS A 141 -0.25 9.50 -0.34
N PRO A 142 -0.83 8.97 0.74
CA PRO A 142 -0.65 9.53 2.08
C PRO A 142 0.81 9.46 2.57
N LEU A 143 1.67 8.70 1.90
CA LEU A 143 3.08 8.53 2.24
C LEU A 143 4.00 9.41 1.39
N GLN A 144 3.46 10.35 0.60
CA GLN A 144 4.23 11.21 -0.29
C GLN A 144 5.39 11.91 0.46
N GLY A 145 6.58 11.84 -0.14
CA GLY A 145 7.78 12.49 0.39
C GLY A 145 8.43 11.79 1.59
N LEU A 146 7.87 10.66 2.08
CA LEU A 146 8.51 9.89 3.14
C LEU A 146 9.67 9.05 2.60
N PRO A 147 10.79 8.96 3.33
CA PRO A 147 11.90 8.08 2.99
C PRO A 147 11.45 6.61 2.90
N GLY A 148 11.93 5.89 1.88
CA GLY A 148 11.64 4.46 1.69
C GLY A 148 10.35 4.17 0.92
N VAL A 149 9.55 5.18 0.58
CA VAL A 149 8.44 5.04 -0.39
C VAL A 149 9.01 5.14 -1.80
N VAL A 150 8.71 4.15 -2.64
CA VAL A 150 9.20 4.10 -4.01
C VAL A 150 8.03 4.31 -4.98
N ASN A 151 8.06 5.45 -5.70
CA ASN A 151 7.13 5.68 -6.79
C ASN A 151 7.63 4.97 -8.05
N VAL A 152 6.76 4.17 -8.68
CA VAL A 152 7.07 3.41 -9.89
C VAL A 152 6.17 3.84 -11.03
N ARG A 153 6.74 4.02 -12.22
CA ARG A 153 6.04 4.36 -13.47
C ARG A 153 6.34 3.37 -14.59
N THR A 154 7.53 2.80 -14.54
CA THR A 154 8.08 1.96 -15.61
C THR A 154 8.47 0.59 -15.07
N VAL A 155 8.64 -0.35 -15.98
CA VAL A 155 9.16 -1.70 -15.68
C VAL A 155 10.53 -1.63 -14.99
N SER A 156 11.39 -0.68 -15.39
CA SER A 156 12.70 -0.51 -14.77
C SER A 156 12.61 -0.01 -13.32
N ASP A 157 11.64 0.85 -13.01
CA ASP A 157 11.42 1.31 -11.63
C ASP A 157 10.97 0.15 -10.75
N VAL A 158 10.05 -0.69 -11.26
CA VAL A 158 9.59 -1.90 -10.56
C VAL A 158 10.76 -2.85 -10.30
N ALA A 159 11.60 -3.12 -11.34
CA ALA A 159 12.77 -3.98 -11.19
C ALA A 159 13.74 -3.46 -10.12
N ALA A 160 14.04 -2.17 -10.14
CA ALA A 160 14.93 -1.54 -9.18
C ALA A 160 14.36 -1.61 -7.74
N ALA A 161 13.05 -1.36 -7.58
CA ALA A 161 12.38 -1.41 -6.28
C ALA A 161 12.35 -2.84 -5.70
N LEU A 162 12.09 -3.85 -6.53
CA LEU A 162 12.03 -5.25 -6.11
C LEU A 162 13.41 -5.87 -5.85
N ALA A 163 14.49 -5.31 -6.41
CA ALA A 163 15.84 -5.79 -6.15
C ALA A 163 16.29 -5.56 -4.69
N ALA A 164 15.80 -4.50 -4.03
CA ALA A 164 16.14 -4.18 -2.64
C ALA A 164 14.94 -3.51 -1.94
N PRO A 165 13.83 -4.24 -1.72
CA PRO A 165 12.63 -3.69 -1.15
C PRO A 165 12.86 -3.24 0.29
N LYS A 166 12.43 -2.01 0.61
CA LYS A 166 12.57 -1.43 1.95
C LYS A 166 11.23 -0.91 2.43
N ALA A 167 10.96 -1.11 3.73
CA ALA A 167 9.81 -0.48 4.35
C ALA A 167 10.04 1.03 4.49
N PRO A 168 8.97 1.84 4.34
CA PRO A 168 9.03 3.26 4.66
C PRO A 168 9.37 3.50 6.13
N ASP A 169 10.13 4.56 6.37
CA ASP A 169 10.44 5.01 7.73
C ASP A 169 9.38 6.03 8.18
N LEU A 170 8.40 5.56 8.93
CA LEU A 170 7.33 6.41 9.45
C LEU A 170 7.80 7.10 10.73
N PRO A 171 7.62 8.43 10.84
CA PRO A 171 7.78 9.11 12.13
C PRO A 171 6.89 8.47 13.20
N PRO A 172 7.35 8.38 14.46
CA PRO A 172 6.60 7.74 15.54
C PRO A 172 5.21 8.36 15.79
N ASP A 173 5.07 9.64 15.47
CA ASP A 173 3.87 10.46 15.63
C ASP A 173 3.12 10.73 14.31
N TYR A 174 3.41 9.96 13.26
CA TYR A 174 2.77 10.14 11.96
C TYR A 174 1.24 10.09 12.02
N LEU A 175 0.69 9.22 12.85
CA LEU A 175 -0.72 9.21 13.25
C LEU A 175 -0.81 9.12 14.77
N ALA A 176 -1.71 9.88 15.37
CA ALA A 176 -2.12 9.65 16.75
C ALA A 176 -3.09 8.46 16.80
N LEU A 177 -2.67 7.36 17.44
CA LEU A 177 -3.40 6.09 17.45
C LEU A 177 -3.77 5.64 18.87
N ASP A 178 -4.04 6.57 19.78
CA ASP A 178 -4.45 6.22 21.14
C ASP A 178 -5.94 5.82 21.16
N PRO A 179 -6.28 4.55 21.47
CA PRO A 179 -7.68 4.09 21.51
C PRO A 179 -8.52 4.74 22.64
N GLU A 180 -7.87 5.34 23.65
CA GLU A 180 -8.55 6.08 24.71
C GLU A 180 -9.02 7.48 24.26
N LEU A 181 -8.58 7.93 23.09
CA LEU A 181 -9.01 9.18 22.47
C LEU A 181 -8.82 10.44 23.34
N PRO A 182 -7.67 10.65 24.02
CA PRO A 182 -7.51 11.76 24.95
C PRO A 182 -7.66 13.13 24.28
N ARG A 183 -7.15 13.28 23.05
CA ARG A 183 -7.23 14.55 22.31
C ARG A 183 -8.64 14.86 21.85
N TRP A 184 -9.41 13.85 21.43
CA TRP A 184 -10.83 14.01 21.13
C TRP A 184 -11.63 14.36 22.37
N LYS A 185 -11.38 13.70 23.50
CA LYS A 185 -12.06 14.00 24.78
C LYS A 185 -11.81 15.44 25.21
N GLU A 186 -10.56 15.87 25.22
CA GLU A 186 -10.19 17.25 25.53
C GLU A 186 -10.91 18.25 24.62
N ARG A 187 -10.91 17.99 23.30
CA ARG A 187 -11.51 18.89 22.32
C ARG A 187 -13.02 19.00 22.43
N LEU A 188 -13.68 17.92 22.83
CA LEU A 188 -15.13 17.86 23.01
C LEU A 188 -15.61 18.18 24.44
N GLY A 189 -14.69 18.38 25.37
CA GLY A 189 -15.00 18.66 26.78
C GLY A 189 -15.57 17.46 27.53
N LEU A 190 -15.12 16.24 27.17
CA LEU A 190 -15.58 14.97 27.77
C LEU A 190 -14.63 14.45 28.85
#